data_afa6e50f10d85709c781e98e00493550
#
_entry.id   afa6e50f10d85709c781e98e00493550
#
_cell.length_a   1.000
_cell.length_b   1.000
_cell.length_c   1.000
_cell.angle_alpha   90.00
_cell.angle_beta   90.00
_cell.angle_gamma   90.00
#
_symmetry.space_group_name_H-M   'P 1'
#
loop_
_entity.id
_entity.type
_entity.pdbx_description
1 polymer ?
#
loop_
_entity_poly.entity_id
_entity_poly.type
_entity_poly.pdbx_seq_one_letter_code
_entity_poly.pdbx_strand_id
1 'polypeptide(L)'
;AKEDPETPAAFLSTCYNNRAQMNLTLTNYRSALEDAEEAIRLDGTSKKAYFRGVKAALELKDAEKAADLGRRGIPHSGGDREYAELMREVDRVTVEVGEERREESRRADESLSTAVQFAVLLRQRGVKVGLPSFPDIQNKPYLDEQSVMHWPVIMLYPESGQVELIED
;
A
#
# COMPACT_ATOMS: atom_id res chain seq x y z
N ALA A 1 -10.20 42.92 15.35
CA ALA A 1 -9.65 43.48 14.13
C ALA A 1 -10.12 42.58 12.99
N LYS A 2 -10.91 43.10 12.05
CA LYS A 2 -11.25 42.40 10.83
C LYS A 2 -9.96 42.35 10.00
N GLU A 3 -9.42 41.14 9.80
CA GLU A 3 -8.35 40.95 8.85
C GLU A 3 -8.87 41.29 7.44
N ASP A 4 -8.11 42.13 6.73
CA ASP A 4 -8.42 42.47 5.36
C ASP A 4 -8.49 41.21 4.49
N PRO A 5 -9.55 41.01 3.69
CA PRO A 5 -9.73 39.83 2.87
C PRO A 5 -8.70 39.70 1.72
N GLU A 6 -7.78 40.64 1.58
CA GLU A 6 -6.77 40.70 0.52
C GLU A 6 -5.34 40.47 1.01
N THR A 7 -5.12 39.71 2.09
CA THR A 7 -3.74 39.30 2.36
C THR A 7 -3.26 38.36 1.25
N PRO A 8 -2.01 38.54 0.73
CA PRO A 8 -1.48 37.67 -0.32
C PRO A 8 -1.57 36.19 0.00
N ALA A 9 -1.46 35.83 1.27
CA ALA A 9 -1.58 34.45 1.74
C ALA A 9 -3.01 33.86 1.57
N ALA A 10 -4.04 34.61 1.91
CA ALA A 10 -5.44 34.18 1.76
C ALA A 10 -5.81 34.01 0.28
N PHE A 11 -5.33 34.92 -0.58
CA PHE A 11 -5.51 34.81 -2.02
C PHE A 11 -4.82 33.56 -2.57
N LEU A 12 -3.56 33.31 -2.21
CA LEU A 12 -2.81 32.13 -2.62
C LEU A 12 -3.46 30.85 -2.13
N SER A 13 -3.93 30.79 -0.89
CA SER A 13 -4.70 29.64 -0.37
C SER A 13 -5.92 29.36 -1.24
N THR A 14 -6.66 30.39 -1.65
CA THR A 14 -7.81 30.24 -2.53
C THR A 14 -7.41 29.70 -3.90
N CYS A 15 -6.30 30.18 -4.48
CA CYS A 15 -5.78 29.70 -5.76
C CYS A 15 -5.39 28.21 -5.69
N TYR A 16 -4.61 27.82 -4.69
CA TYR A 16 -4.23 26.41 -4.48
C TYR A 16 -5.47 25.53 -4.26
N ASN A 17 -6.40 25.98 -3.45
CA ASN A 17 -7.63 25.25 -3.20
C ASN A 17 -8.46 25.04 -4.48
N ASN A 18 -8.56 26.04 -5.36
CA ASN A 18 -9.26 25.91 -6.64
C ASN A 18 -8.48 24.97 -7.60
N ARG A 19 -7.15 25.05 -7.63
CA ARG A 19 -6.33 24.13 -8.41
C ARG A 19 -6.44 22.69 -7.92
N ALA A 20 -6.48 22.46 -6.62
CA ALA A 20 -6.77 21.16 -6.02
C ALA A 20 -8.09 20.57 -6.53
N GLN A 21 -9.14 21.40 -6.62
CA GLN A 21 -10.43 20.96 -7.17
C GLN A 21 -10.33 20.54 -8.64
N MET A 22 -9.60 21.30 -9.45
CA MET A 22 -9.39 20.93 -10.85
C MET A 22 -8.59 19.64 -10.98
N ASN A 23 -7.53 19.50 -10.20
CA ASN A 23 -6.71 18.28 -10.16
C ASN A 23 -7.52 17.05 -9.73
N LEU A 24 -8.43 17.17 -8.75
CA LEU A 24 -9.37 16.10 -8.39
C LEU A 24 -10.27 15.72 -9.57
N THR A 25 -10.82 16.69 -10.29
CA THR A 25 -11.69 16.45 -11.45
C THR A 25 -10.92 15.76 -12.58
N LEU A 26 -9.63 16.07 -12.74
CA LEU A 26 -8.75 15.48 -13.74
C LEU A 26 -8.09 14.17 -13.26
N THR A 27 -8.48 13.65 -12.10
CA THR A 27 -7.89 12.45 -11.47
C THR A 27 -6.40 12.53 -11.15
N ASN A 28 -5.85 13.74 -11.12
CA ASN A 28 -4.47 14.03 -10.74
C ASN A 28 -4.35 14.11 -9.21
N TYR A 29 -4.61 13.00 -8.54
CA TYR A 29 -4.80 12.96 -7.09
C TYR A 29 -3.56 13.41 -6.29
N ARG A 30 -2.35 13.08 -6.75
CA ARG A 30 -1.12 13.53 -6.09
C ARG A 30 -0.99 15.05 -6.09
N SER A 31 -1.16 15.69 -7.25
CA SER A 31 -1.12 17.15 -7.35
C SER A 31 -2.27 17.81 -6.61
N ALA A 32 -3.44 17.17 -6.55
CA ALA A 32 -4.57 17.65 -5.78
C ALA A 32 -4.27 17.65 -4.27
N LEU A 33 -3.60 16.61 -3.78
CA LEU A 33 -3.18 16.50 -2.38
C LEU A 33 -2.14 17.56 -2.02
N GLU A 34 -1.10 17.72 -2.84
CA GLU A 34 -0.06 18.73 -2.65
C GLU A 34 -0.65 20.14 -2.61
N ASP A 35 -1.56 20.47 -3.54
CA ASP A 35 -2.26 21.75 -3.57
C ASP A 35 -3.15 21.97 -2.36
N ALA A 36 -3.85 20.94 -1.90
CA ALA A 36 -4.68 21.02 -0.70
C ALA A 36 -3.83 21.24 0.56
N GLU A 37 -2.69 20.56 0.69
CA GLU A 37 -1.75 20.77 1.80
C GLU A 37 -1.16 22.18 1.79
N GLU A 38 -0.81 22.70 0.63
CA GLU A 38 -0.31 24.07 0.52
C GLU A 38 -1.39 25.10 0.84
N ALA A 39 -2.64 24.85 0.44
CA ALA A 39 -3.77 25.70 0.82
C ALA A 39 -4.00 25.68 2.34
N ILE A 40 -3.89 24.51 3.00
CA ILE A 40 -3.98 24.36 4.45
C ILE A 40 -2.82 25.07 5.17
N ARG A 41 -1.60 25.00 4.62
CA ARG A 41 -0.43 25.68 5.18
C ARG A 41 -0.62 27.20 5.19
N LEU A 42 -1.24 27.75 4.16
CA LEU A 42 -1.51 29.18 4.02
C LEU A 42 -2.73 29.64 4.82
N ASP A 43 -3.76 28.78 4.89
CA ASP A 43 -4.98 29.00 5.67
C ASP A 43 -5.41 27.70 6.35
N GLY A 44 -4.95 27.50 7.58
CA GLY A 44 -5.25 26.33 8.39
C GLY A 44 -6.71 26.18 8.81
N THR A 45 -7.59 27.15 8.47
CA THR A 45 -9.02 27.11 8.79
C THR A 45 -9.89 26.72 7.59
N SER A 46 -9.29 26.55 6.42
CA SER A 46 -9.99 26.29 5.18
C SER A 46 -10.62 24.87 5.13
N LYS A 47 -11.89 24.78 5.51
CA LYS A 47 -12.68 23.53 5.42
C LYS A 47 -12.57 22.85 4.04
N LYS A 48 -12.64 23.66 2.96
CA LYS A 48 -12.60 23.14 1.59
C LYS A 48 -11.26 22.51 1.25
N ALA A 49 -10.15 23.04 1.79
CA ALA A 49 -8.83 22.48 1.58
C ALA A 49 -8.68 21.12 2.29
N TYR A 50 -9.12 21.01 3.54
CA TYR A 50 -9.15 19.72 4.24
C TYR A 50 -10.01 18.69 3.50
N PHE A 51 -11.21 19.06 3.09
CA PHE A 51 -12.11 18.16 2.37
C PHE A 51 -11.48 17.59 1.08
N ARG A 52 -10.86 18.48 0.29
CA ARG A 52 -10.19 18.10 -0.96
C ARG A 52 -8.95 17.25 -0.73
N GLY A 53 -8.16 17.61 0.29
CA GLY A 53 -6.99 16.84 0.70
C GLY A 53 -7.35 15.41 1.13
N VAL A 54 -8.40 15.26 1.93
CA VAL A 54 -8.92 13.94 2.34
C VAL A 54 -9.39 13.15 1.14
N LYS A 55 -10.17 13.75 0.24
CA LYS A 55 -10.60 13.08 -1.00
C LYS A 55 -9.42 12.60 -1.83
N ALA A 56 -8.42 13.46 -2.04
CA ALA A 56 -7.23 13.10 -2.81
C ALA A 56 -6.43 11.96 -2.17
N ALA A 57 -6.28 11.99 -0.83
CA ALA A 57 -5.59 10.94 -0.08
C ALA A 57 -6.32 9.59 -0.15
N LEU A 58 -7.67 9.58 -0.09
CA LEU A 58 -8.47 8.36 -0.24
C LEU A 58 -8.28 7.72 -1.62
N GLU A 59 -8.29 8.52 -2.69
CA GLU A 59 -8.08 8.05 -4.06
C GLU A 59 -6.67 7.49 -4.27
N LEU A 60 -5.68 8.00 -3.52
CA LEU A 60 -4.31 7.48 -3.49
C LEU A 60 -4.16 6.24 -2.60
N LYS A 61 -5.22 5.80 -1.93
CA LYS A 61 -5.21 4.75 -0.89
C LYS A 61 -4.25 5.05 0.27
N ASP A 62 -3.95 6.32 0.51
CA ASP A 62 -3.16 6.78 1.65
C ASP A 62 -4.08 7.02 2.85
N ALA A 63 -4.46 5.93 3.51
CA ALA A 63 -5.38 5.95 4.65
C ALA A 63 -4.84 6.77 5.83
N GLU A 64 -3.53 6.76 6.06
CA GLU A 64 -2.89 7.49 7.14
C GLU A 64 -3.01 9.00 6.92
N LYS A 65 -2.68 9.46 5.72
CA LYS A 65 -2.79 10.86 5.33
C LYS A 65 -4.24 11.34 5.32
N ALA A 66 -5.17 10.51 4.81
CA ALA A 66 -6.60 10.81 4.83
C ALA A 66 -7.12 10.99 6.26
N ALA A 67 -6.72 10.11 7.18
CA ALA A 67 -7.10 10.18 8.59
C ALA A 67 -6.49 11.41 9.30
N ASP A 68 -5.22 11.75 9.02
CA ASP A 68 -4.59 12.95 9.61
C ASP A 68 -5.28 14.22 9.15
N LEU A 69 -5.42 14.44 7.85
CA LEU A 69 -6.08 15.60 7.28
C LEU A 69 -7.54 15.68 7.73
N GLY A 70 -8.24 14.55 7.77
CA GLY A 70 -9.61 14.46 8.20
C GLY A 70 -9.80 14.93 9.64
N ARG A 71 -8.99 14.40 10.58
CA ARG A 71 -9.04 14.80 11.99
C ARG A 71 -8.75 16.28 12.20
N ARG A 72 -7.75 16.81 11.49
CA ARG A 72 -7.39 18.24 11.56
C ARG A 72 -8.49 19.15 10.99
N GLY A 73 -9.25 18.67 10.02
CA GLY A 73 -10.35 19.42 9.42
C GLY A 73 -11.66 19.41 10.22
N ILE A 74 -11.86 18.48 11.17
CA ILE A 74 -13.10 18.36 11.98
C ILE A 74 -13.47 19.70 12.67
N PRO A 75 -12.56 20.42 13.35
CA PRO A 75 -12.90 21.67 14.01
C PRO A 75 -13.43 22.75 13.06
N HIS A 76 -13.06 22.67 11.79
CA HIS A 76 -13.41 23.63 10.74
C HIS A 76 -14.62 23.18 9.90
N SER A 77 -15.10 21.94 10.08
CA SER A 77 -16.20 21.38 9.31
C SER A 77 -17.57 21.98 9.67
N GLY A 78 -17.70 22.56 10.87
CA GLY A 78 -18.95 23.12 11.34
C GLY A 78 -20.09 22.11 11.50
N GLY A 79 -19.79 20.83 11.65
CA GLY A 79 -20.79 19.76 11.77
C GLY A 79 -21.44 19.38 10.42
N ASP A 80 -20.80 19.70 9.31
CA ASP A 80 -21.28 19.40 7.97
C ASP A 80 -21.45 17.89 7.75
N ARG A 81 -22.64 17.52 7.26
CA ARG A 81 -23.00 16.14 6.97
C ARG A 81 -22.08 15.52 5.92
N GLU A 82 -21.73 16.26 4.87
CA GLU A 82 -20.85 15.79 3.81
C GLU A 82 -19.44 15.46 4.35
N TYR A 83 -18.94 16.29 5.26
CA TYR A 83 -17.67 16.03 5.93
C TYR A 83 -17.75 14.81 6.85
N ALA A 84 -18.87 14.61 7.54
CA ALA A 84 -19.07 13.41 8.36
C ALA A 84 -19.17 12.12 7.54
N GLU A 85 -19.77 12.18 6.36
CA GLU A 85 -19.81 11.06 5.41
C GLU A 85 -18.42 10.73 4.89
N LEU A 86 -17.63 11.76 4.56
CA LEU A 86 -16.24 11.60 4.15
C LEU A 86 -15.38 10.94 5.25
N MET A 87 -15.59 11.30 6.52
CA MET A 87 -14.88 10.69 7.65
C MET A 87 -15.22 9.20 7.84
N ARG A 88 -16.49 8.82 7.62
CA ARG A 88 -16.86 7.38 7.63
C ARG A 88 -16.17 6.60 6.53
N GLU A 89 -15.98 7.21 5.37
CA GLU A 89 -15.22 6.62 4.28
C GLU A 89 -13.74 6.44 4.67
N VAL A 90 -13.14 7.45 5.30
CA VAL A 90 -11.78 7.36 5.84
C VAL A 90 -11.65 6.20 6.83
N ASP A 91 -12.59 6.07 7.76
CA ASP A 91 -12.58 4.99 8.76
C ASP A 91 -12.67 3.62 8.06
N ARG A 92 -13.54 3.47 7.06
CA ARG A 92 -13.68 2.23 6.28
C ARG A 92 -12.38 1.85 5.58
N VAL A 93 -11.78 2.78 4.84
CA VAL A 93 -10.53 2.54 4.11
C VAL A 93 -9.37 2.25 5.07
N THR A 94 -9.35 2.91 6.24
CA THR A 94 -8.32 2.66 7.25
C THR A 94 -8.39 1.23 7.80
N VAL A 95 -9.60 0.72 8.03
CA VAL A 95 -9.81 -0.67 8.46
C VAL A 95 -9.39 -1.65 7.36
N GLU A 96 -9.84 -1.43 6.13
CA GLU A 96 -9.53 -2.28 4.97
C GLU A 96 -8.01 -2.39 4.74
N VAL A 97 -7.30 -1.25 4.68
CA VAL A 97 -5.83 -1.23 4.54
C VAL A 97 -5.13 -1.90 5.73
N GLY A 98 -5.68 -1.73 6.94
CA GLY A 98 -5.17 -2.38 8.14
C GLY A 98 -5.32 -3.91 8.09
N GLU A 99 -6.41 -4.41 7.57
CA GLU A 99 -6.66 -5.85 7.38
C GLU A 99 -5.76 -6.43 6.28
N GLU A 100 -5.63 -5.75 5.14
CA GLU A 100 -4.72 -6.16 4.07
C GLU A 100 -3.27 -6.29 4.56
N ARG A 101 -2.77 -5.30 5.31
CA ARG A 101 -1.41 -5.37 5.90
C ARG A 101 -1.23 -6.52 6.88
N ARG A 102 -2.24 -6.81 7.71
CA ARG A 102 -2.20 -7.94 8.64
C ARG A 102 -2.16 -9.28 7.91
N GLU A 103 -2.98 -9.40 6.88
CA GLU A 103 -3.03 -10.60 6.03
C GLU A 103 -1.70 -10.82 5.30
N GLU A 104 -1.12 -9.75 4.73
CA GLU A 104 0.19 -9.80 4.07
C GLU A 104 1.31 -10.19 5.06
N SER A 105 1.31 -9.60 6.27
CA SER A 105 2.26 -9.97 7.32
C SER A 105 2.12 -11.43 7.73
N ARG A 106 0.87 -11.92 7.89
CA ARG A 106 0.61 -13.32 8.23
C ARG A 106 1.14 -14.27 7.15
N ARG A 107 0.89 -13.96 5.88
CA ARG A 107 1.41 -14.76 4.75
C ARG A 107 2.94 -14.77 4.70
N ALA A 108 3.57 -13.63 4.98
CA ALA A 108 5.02 -13.54 5.05
C ALA A 108 5.59 -14.40 6.20
N ASP A 109 4.97 -14.35 7.38
CA ASP A 109 5.37 -15.14 8.55
C ASP A 109 5.18 -16.65 8.31
N GLU A 110 4.07 -17.06 7.70
CA GLU A 110 3.82 -18.46 7.31
C GLU A 110 4.86 -18.95 6.30
N SER A 111 5.17 -18.14 5.28
CA SER A 111 6.19 -18.44 4.28
C SER A 111 7.58 -18.58 4.91
N LEU A 112 7.94 -17.68 5.83
CA LEU A 112 9.21 -17.74 6.56
C LEU A 112 9.28 -18.97 7.46
N SER A 113 8.20 -19.31 8.15
CA SER A 113 8.12 -20.50 9.00
C SER A 113 8.35 -21.78 8.18
N THR A 114 7.71 -21.88 7.01
CA THR A 114 7.87 -23.00 6.09
C THR A 114 9.31 -23.10 5.57
N ALA A 115 9.91 -21.97 5.19
CA ALA A 115 11.29 -21.92 4.72
C ALA A 115 12.30 -22.37 5.80
N VAL A 116 12.06 -21.96 7.06
CA VAL A 116 12.90 -22.37 8.21
C VAL A 116 12.77 -23.88 8.46
N GLN A 117 11.56 -24.43 8.48
CA GLN A 117 11.33 -25.88 8.62
C GLN A 117 12.05 -26.65 7.52
N PHE A 118 11.94 -26.19 6.29
CA PHE A 118 12.62 -26.78 5.13
C PHE A 118 14.14 -26.78 5.30
N ALA A 119 14.72 -25.64 5.70
CA ALA A 119 16.16 -25.52 5.93
C ALA A 119 16.65 -26.45 7.06
N VAL A 120 15.88 -26.59 8.13
CA VAL A 120 16.21 -27.52 9.23
C VAL A 120 16.22 -28.98 8.75
N LEU A 121 15.22 -29.40 7.99
CA LEU A 121 15.14 -30.75 7.43
C LEU A 121 16.28 -31.05 6.46
N LEU A 122 16.63 -30.10 5.59
CA LEU A 122 17.80 -30.23 4.69
C LEU A 122 19.09 -30.46 5.48
N ARG A 123 19.30 -29.63 6.52
CA ARG A 123 20.48 -29.74 7.39
C ARG A 123 20.53 -31.07 8.12
N GLN A 124 19.42 -31.56 8.66
CA GLN A 124 19.33 -32.84 9.36
C GLN A 124 19.65 -34.00 8.43
N ARG A 125 19.26 -33.94 7.16
CA ARG A 125 19.51 -34.95 6.14
C ARG A 125 20.87 -34.82 5.45
N GLY A 126 21.68 -33.84 5.85
CA GLY A 126 23.00 -33.61 5.27
C GLY A 126 22.98 -33.12 3.81
N VAL A 127 21.82 -32.59 3.36
CA VAL A 127 21.67 -32.08 1.99
C VAL A 127 22.34 -30.72 1.89
N LYS A 128 23.27 -30.58 0.94
CA LYS A 128 23.92 -29.32 0.61
C LYS A 128 23.18 -28.65 -0.55
N VAL A 129 22.62 -27.47 -0.32
CA VAL A 129 21.94 -26.68 -1.35
C VAL A 129 22.97 -25.76 -1.99
N GLY A 130 23.14 -25.90 -3.31
CA GLY A 130 23.97 -24.99 -4.12
C GLY A 130 23.13 -23.94 -4.85
N LEU A 131 23.79 -23.17 -5.71
CA LEU A 131 23.09 -22.29 -6.63
C LEU A 131 22.31 -23.13 -7.65
N PRO A 132 21.11 -22.68 -8.06
CA PRO A 132 20.33 -23.41 -9.06
C PRO A 132 21.07 -23.46 -10.39
N SER A 133 21.25 -24.66 -10.91
CA SER A 133 21.90 -24.89 -12.23
C SER A 133 20.98 -24.47 -13.39
N PHE A 134 19.68 -24.36 -13.12
CA PHE A 134 18.64 -23.99 -14.08
C PHE A 134 17.68 -22.98 -13.45
N PRO A 135 17.98 -21.67 -13.57
CA PRO A 135 17.19 -20.62 -12.90
C PRO A 135 15.76 -20.47 -13.44
N ASP A 136 15.51 -20.95 -14.65
CA ASP A 136 14.21 -20.80 -15.34
C ASP A 136 13.17 -21.87 -14.96
N ILE A 137 13.54 -22.84 -14.13
CA ILE A 137 12.61 -23.89 -13.69
C ILE A 137 11.73 -23.32 -12.57
N GLN A 138 10.43 -23.26 -12.85
CA GLN A 138 9.43 -22.69 -11.94
C GLN A 138 9.07 -23.62 -10.78
N ASN A 139 9.28 -24.93 -10.94
CA ASN A 139 8.96 -25.92 -9.92
C ASN A 139 9.97 -25.86 -8.78
N LYS A 140 9.45 -25.59 -7.60
CA LYS A 140 10.26 -25.47 -6.38
C LYS A 140 10.07 -26.72 -5.52
N PRO A 141 11.10 -27.12 -4.74
CA PRO A 141 10.90 -28.14 -3.72
C PRO A 141 9.80 -27.72 -2.74
N TYR A 142 8.99 -28.66 -2.29
CA TYR A 142 7.94 -28.42 -1.32
C TYR A 142 7.84 -29.54 -0.29
N LEU A 143 7.15 -29.27 0.82
CA LEU A 143 6.79 -30.26 1.83
C LEU A 143 5.29 -30.52 1.71
N ASP A 144 4.91 -31.80 1.74
CA ASP A 144 3.51 -32.20 1.84
C ASP A 144 2.99 -32.11 3.30
N GLU A 145 1.71 -32.43 3.50
CA GLU A 145 1.05 -32.39 4.81
C GLU A 145 1.69 -33.36 5.83
N GLN A 146 2.37 -34.40 5.36
CA GLN A 146 3.10 -35.38 6.16
C GLN A 146 4.56 -34.98 6.41
N SER A 147 4.99 -33.78 6.01
CA SER A 147 6.38 -33.32 6.05
C SER A 147 7.35 -34.14 5.21
N VAL A 148 6.86 -34.78 4.17
CA VAL A 148 7.70 -35.42 3.13
C VAL A 148 8.14 -34.36 2.14
N MET A 149 9.41 -34.41 1.79
CA MET A 149 10.03 -33.42 0.90
C MET A 149 9.97 -33.91 -0.53
N HIS A 150 9.32 -33.15 -1.39
CA HIS A 150 9.23 -33.36 -2.83
C HIS A 150 10.23 -32.47 -3.55
N TRP A 151 11.01 -33.04 -4.44
CA TRP A 151 12.00 -32.36 -5.25
C TRP A 151 11.72 -32.54 -6.72
N PRO A 152 11.70 -31.48 -7.51
CA PRO A 152 11.77 -31.64 -8.95
C PRO A 152 13.14 -32.21 -9.32
N VAL A 153 13.16 -33.33 -10.01
CA VAL A 153 14.37 -33.96 -10.46
C VAL A 153 14.58 -33.70 -11.94
N ILE A 154 15.75 -33.16 -12.28
CA ILE A 154 16.13 -32.96 -13.68
C ILE A 154 17.07 -34.09 -14.07
N MET A 155 16.66 -34.88 -15.05
CA MET A 155 17.55 -35.86 -15.68
C MET A 155 18.19 -35.23 -16.91
N LEU A 156 19.52 -35.28 -16.92
CA LEU A 156 20.34 -34.86 -18.05
C LEU A 156 20.82 -36.12 -18.77
N TYR A 157 20.53 -36.23 -20.04
CA TYR A 157 21.03 -37.28 -20.90
C TYR A 157 22.16 -36.71 -21.76
N PRO A 158 23.44 -36.84 -21.30
CA PRO A 158 24.56 -36.16 -21.98
C PRO A 158 24.78 -36.69 -23.41
N GLU A 159 24.39 -37.91 -23.67
CA GLU A 159 24.55 -38.56 -25.00
C GLU A 159 23.58 -37.99 -26.04
N SER A 160 22.38 -37.54 -25.62
CA SER A 160 21.35 -37.04 -26.54
C SER A 160 21.15 -35.55 -26.41
N GLY A 161 21.72 -34.89 -25.39
CA GLY A 161 21.47 -33.48 -25.05
C GLY A 161 20.05 -33.23 -24.60
N GLN A 162 19.28 -34.26 -24.25
CA GLN A 162 17.91 -34.15 -23.77
C GLN A 162 17.88 -33.83 -22.27
N VAL A 163 16.89 -33.07 -21.88
CA VAL A 163 16.60 -32.71 -20.48
C VAL A 163 15.17 -33.12 -20.18
N GLU A 164 14.96 -33.90 -19.15
CA GLU A 164 13.65 -34.33 -18.68
C GLU A 164 13.44 -33.84 -17.24
N LEU A 165 12.31 -33.19 -17.00
CA LEU A 165 11.87 -32.79 -15.65
C LEU A 165 10.89 -33.85 -15.15
N ILE A 166 11.23 -34.52 -14.05
CA ILE A 166 10.36 -35.46 -13.36
C ILE A 166 9.70 -34.68 -12.22
N GLU A 167 8.39 -34.51 -12.32
CA GLU A 167 7.53 -33.98 -11.28
C GLU A 167 6.93 -35.17 -10.52
N ASP A 168 7.03 -35.12 -9.19
CA ASP A 168 6.45 -36.09 -8.29
C ASP A 168 5.02 -35.72 -7.94
#